data_e8d16fe7875ccb618c3603f9541e9244
#
_entry.id   e8d16fe7875ccb618c3603f9541e9244
#
_cell.length_a   1.000
_cell.length_b   1.000
_cell.length_c   1.000
_cell.angle_alpha   90.00
_cell.angle_beta   90.00
_cell.angle_gamma   90.00
#
_symmetry.space_group_name_H-M   'P 1'
#
loop_
_entity.id
_entity.type
_entity.pdbx_description
1 polymer ?
#
loop_
_entity_poly.entity_id
_entity_poly.type
_entity_poly.pdbx_seq_one_letter_code
_entity_poly.pdbx_strand_id
1 'polypeptide(L)'
;IQLHYIQMQKDPTDIEEIAGVYDEWAAKTRDLMLLKNTDYSEVWRDMRISSFTDMILVKIARIKQIEDNQGKTTVSEGADANYQDIINYAIFALIRL
;
A
#
# COMPACT_ATOMS: atom_id res chain seq x y z
N ILE A 1 12.89 3.40 -1.71
CA ILE A 1 12.54 2.36 -2.68
C ILE A 1 11.88 2.97 -3.90
N GLN A 2 10.88 3.77 -3.72
CA GLN A 2 10.23 4.43 -4.87
C GLN A 2 11.15 5.42 -5.56
N LEU A 3 11.90 6.17 -4.80
CA LEU A 3 12.88 7.08 -5.35
C LEU A 3 13.94 6.31 -6.15
N HIS A 4 14.38 5.17 -5.62
CA HIS A 4 15.31 4.31 -6.31
C HIS A 4 14.72 3.75 -7.61
N TYR A 5 13.46 3.35 -7.57
CA TYR A 5 12.75 2.88 -8.76
C TYR A 5 12.73 3.95 -9.86
N ILE A 6 12.39 5.17 -9.49
CA ILE A 6 12.36 6.30 -10.42
C ILE A 6 13.74 6.57 -11.03
N GLN A 7 14.79 6.47 -10.23
CA GLN A 7 16.16 6.68 -10.71
C GLN A 7 16.64 5.60 -11.65
N MET A 8 16.23 4.36 -11.45
CA MET A 8 16.63 3.25 -12.29
C MET A 8 15.79 3.12 -13.54
N GLN A 9 14.56 3.57 -13.48
CA GLN A 9 13.65 3.55 -14.60
C GLN A 9 13.30 4.99 -14.95
N LYS A 10 13.15 5.23 -16.22
CA LYS A 10 12.72 6.53 -16.69
C LYS A 10 11.34 6.83 -16.13
N ASP A 11 11.13 8.05 -15.64
CA ASP A 11 9.82 8.50 -15.18
C ASP A 11 8.79 8.34 -16.30
N PRO A 12 7.60 7.80 -16.01
CA PRO A 12 6.54 7.74 -17.00
C PRO A 12 6.15 9.15 -17.41
N THR A 13 6.17 9.43 -18.69
CA THR A 13 5.87 10.75 -19.23
C THR A 13 4.52 10.83 -19.91
N ASP A 14 3.93 9.71 -20.32
CA ASP A 14 2.63 9.67 -20.92
C ASP A 14 1.67 8.77 -20.15
N ILE A 15 0.40 8.87 -20.47
CA ILE A 15 -0.66 8.18 -19.74
C ILE A 15 -0.58 6.65 -19.91
N GLU A 16 -0.09 6.18 -21.05
CA GLU A 16 0.06 4.73 -21.26
C GLU A 16 1.15 4.15 -20.39
N GLU A 17 2.28 4.85 -20.27
CA GLU A 17 3.35 4.44 -19.37
C GLU A 17 2.89 4.50 -17.91
N ILE A 18 2.18 5.54 -17.53
CA ILE A 18 1.63 5.68 -16.18
C ILE A 18 0.66 4.54 -15.89
N ALA A 19 -0.23 4.23 -16.82
CA ALA A 19 -1.18 3.13 -16.66
C ALA A 19 -0.46 1.79 -16.49
N GLY A 20 0.62 1.57 -17.24
CA GLY A 20 1.42 0.34 -17.11
C GLY A 20 2.04 0.21 -15.73
N VAL A 21 2.63 1.27 -15.20
CA VAL A 21 3.22 1.28 -13.85
C VAL A 21 2.13 1.12 -12.80
N TYR A 22 1.00 1.76 -12.99
CA TYR A 22 -0.16 1.62 -12.12
C TYR A 22 -0.58 0.15 -12.03
N ASP A 23 -0.71 -0.52 -13.18
CA ASP A 23 -1.11 -1.92 -13.25
C ASP A 23 -0.11 -2.84 -12.55
N GLU A 24 1.18 -2.56 -12.64
CA GLU A 24 2.21 -3.31 -11.93
C GLU A 24 2.05 -3.21 -10.41
N TRP A 25 1.86 -2.00 -9.90
CA TRP A 25 1.65 -1.81 -8.46
C TRP A 25 0.34 -2.39 -7.99
N ALA A 26 -0.72 -2.25 -8.79
CA ALA A 26 -2.02 -2.83 -8.46
C ALA A 26 -1.93 -4.36 -8.37
N ALA A 27 -1.23 -5.00 -9.29
CA ALA A 27 -1.04 -6.45 -9.27
C ALA A 27 -0.25 -6.90 -8.05
N LYS A 28 0.86 -6.23 -7.72
CA LYS A 28 1.67 -6.55 -6.54
C LYS A 28 0.87 -6.38 -5.26
N THR A 29 0.07 -5.34 -5.18
CA THR A 29 -0.75 -5.03 -4.01
C THR A 29 -1.85 -6.06 -3.82
N ARG A 30 -2.47 -6.49 -4.92
CA ARG A 30 -3.46 -7.55 -4.90
C ARG A 30 -2.85 -8.88 -4.46
N ASP A 31 -1.67 -9.22 -4.99
CA ASP A 31 -0.96 -10.45 -4.61
C ASP A 31 -0.63 -10.46 -3.11
N LEU A 32 -0.20 -9.31 -2.58
CA LEU A 32 0.05 -9.16 -1.15
C LEU A 32 -1.22 -9.41 -0.33
N MET A 33 -2.35 -8.88 -0.76
CA MET A 33 -3.63 -9.11 -0.10
C MET A 33 -3.99 -10.59 -0.08
N LEU A 34 -3.80 -11.29 -1.20
CA LEU A 34 -4.10 -12.72 -1.29
C LEU A 34 -3.21 -13.54 -0.35
N LEU A 35 -1.92 -13.20 -0.25
CA LEU A 35 -1.01 -13.87 0.69
C LEU A 35 -1.43 -13.64 2.14
N LYS A 36 -1.74 -12.40 2.50
CA LYS A 36 -2.17 -12.08 3.86
C LYS A 36 -3.50 -12.75 4.21
N ASN A 37 -4.40 -12.83 3.25
CA ASN A 37 -5.69 -13.49 3.45
C ASN A 37 -5.52 -14.99 3.74
N THR A 38 -4.51 -15.61 3.15
CA THR A 38 -4.17 -17.00 3.43
C THR A 38 -3.76 -17.19 4.90
N ASP A 39 -2.99 -16.24 5.44
CA ASP A 39 -2.47 -16.33 6.81
C ASP A 39 -3.49 -15.89 7.87
N TYR A 40 -4.24 -14.83 7.59
CA TYR A 40 -5.06 -14.15 8.60
C TYR A 40 -6.55 -14.35 8.43
N SER A 41 -6.96 -15.16 7.45
CA SER A 41 -8.35 -15.37 7.09
C SER A 41 -9.05 -14.05 6.68
N GLU A 42 -10.38 -14.05 6.67
CA GLU A 42 -11.13 -12.90 6.16
C GLU A 42 -11.74 -12.04 7.28
N VAL A 43 -10.95 -11.74 8.29
CA VAL A 43 -11.39 -10.93 9.42
C VAL A 43 -11.98 -9.58 8.98
N TRP A 44 -11.49 -9.05 7.86
CA TRP A 44 -11.97 -7.79 7.33
C TRP A 44 -13.49 -7.76 7.04
N ARG A 45 -14.10 -8.93 6.86
CA ARG A 45 -15.55 -9.02 6.60
C ARG A 45 -16.38 -8.58 7.79
N ASP A 46 -15.85 -8.70 9.00
CA ASP A 46 -16.54 -8.37 10.23
C ASP A 46 -16.15 -7.00 10.77
N MET A 47 -15.24 -6.31 10.09
CA MET A 47 -14.77 -5.00 10.54
C MET A 47 -15.75 -3.90 10.13
N ARG A 48 -15.84 -2.88 10.96
CA ARG A 48 -16.56 -1.66 10.62
C ARG A 48 -15.80 -0.88 9.57
N ILE A 49 -16.51 -0.12 8.73
CA ILE A 49 -15.85 0.75 7.74
C ILE A 49 -14.93 1.75 8.44
N SER A 50 -15.36 2.31 9.58
CA SER A 50 -14.54 3.24 10.36
C SER A 50 -13.22 2.62 10.82
N SER A 51 -13.19 1.31 11.05
CA SER A 51 -11.96 0.61 11.41
C SER A 51 -10.94 0.64 10.28
N PHE A 52 -11.38 0.49 9.04
CA PHE A 52 -10.47 0.62 7.89
C PHE A 52 -9.92 2.03 7.78
N THR A 53 -10.75 3.04 8.01
CA THR A 53 -10.30 4.44 8.02
C THR A 53 -9.23 4.66 9.09
N ASP A 54 -9.44 4.13 10.28
CA ASP A 54 -8.46 4.22 11.37
C ASP A 54 -7.15 3.53 11.02
N MET A 55 -7.22 2.35 10.40
CA MET A 55 -6.02 1.62 9.96
C MET A 55 -5.26 2.41 8.90
N ILE A 56 -5.96 3.05 7.98
CA ILE A 56 -5.33 3.91 6.96
C ILE A 56 -4.61 5.07 7.63
N LEU A 57 -5.22 5.71 8.61
CA LEU A 57 -4.58 6.81 9.36
C LEU A 57 -3.31 6.35 10.07
N VAL A 58 -3.32 5.17 10.67
CA VAL A 58 -2.12 4.59 11.30
C VAL A 58 -1.01 4.40 10.28
N LYS A 59 -1.34 3.88 9.09
CA LYS A 59 -0.35 3.67 8.04
C LYS A 59 0.22 4.99 7.51
N ILE A 60 -0.63 6.00 7.38
CA ILE A 60 -0.16 7.34 6.99
C ILE A 60 0.82 7.89 8.01
N ALA A 61 0.54 7.74 9.30
CA ALA A 61 1.43 8.20 10.35
C ALA A 61 2.79 7.48 10.28
N ARG A 62 2.78 6.17 10.01
CA ARG A 62 4.02 5.41 9.82
C ARG A 62 4.83 5.89 8.63
N ILE A 63 4.17 6.17 7.52
CA ILE A 63 4.84 6.68 6.32
C ILE A 63 5.52 8.00 6.64
N LYS A 64 4.84 8.90 7.35
CA LYS A 64 5.43 10.19 7.75
C LYS A 64 6.67 10.00 8.62
N GLN A 65 6.63 9.06 9.56
CA GLN A 65 7.79 8.75 10.40
C GLN A 65 8.96 8.21 9.58
N ILE A 66 8.67 7.35 8.61
CA ILE A 66 9.69 6.81 7.72
C ILE A 66 10.31 7.92 6.88
N GLU A 67 9.49 8.82 6.33
CA GLU A 67 9.95 9.97 5.57
C GLU A 67 10.83 10.88 6.42
N ASP A 68 10.42 11.18 7.67
CA ASP A 68 11.19 11.98 8.60
C ASP A 68 12.53 11.34 8.95
N ASN A 69 12.61 10.02 8.89
CA ASN A 69 13.85 9.27 9.12
C ASN A 69 14.56 8.91 7.81
N GLN A 70 14.38 9.72 6.77
CA GLN A 70 15.04 9.58 5.47
C GLN A 70 14.80 8.22 4.79
N GLY A 71 13.60 7.67 5.00
CA GLY A 71 13.21 6.40 4.40
C GLY A 71 13.76 5.16 5.08
N LYS A 72 14.41 5.32 6.24
CA LYS A 72 15.05 4.20 6.93
C LYS A 72 14.14 3.60 7.98
N THR A 73 14.15 2.28 8.05
CA THR A 73 13.47 1.53 9.11
C THR A 73 14.45 0.53 9.70
N THR A 74 14.23 0.17 10.98
CA THR A 74 15.08 -0.79 11.67
C THR A 74 14.47 -2.20 11.62
N VAL A 75 13.19 -2.31 11.97
CA VAL A 75 12.51 -3.61 12.05
C VAL A 75 11.16 -3.61 11.36
N SER A 76 10.65 -2.47 10.96
CA SER A 76 9.34 -2.36 10.32
C SER A 76 9.46 -2.32 8.80
N GLU A 77 8.33 -2.54 8.15
CA GLU A 77 8.23 -2.46 6.69
C GLU A 77 8.47 -1.03 6.22
N GLY A 78 8.92 -0.89 4.97
CA GLY A 78 9.16 0.41 4.35
C GLY A 78 7.89 1.12 3.92
N ALA A 79 8.06 2.29 3.31
CA ALA A 79 6.95 3.12 2.87
C ALA A 79 6.07 2.41 1.83
N ASP A 80 6.67 1.67 0.91
CA ASP A 80 5.95 0.96 -0.15
C ASP A 80 4.93 -0.03 0.40
N ALA A 81 5.32 -0.84 1.39
CA ALA A 81 4.42 -1.81 2.02
C ALA A 81 3.29 -1.10 2.77
N ASN A 82 3.57 0.02 3.40
CA ASN A 82 2.54 0.80 4.08
C ASN A 82 1.55 1.42 3.09
N TYR A 83 2.00 1.91 1.94
CA TYR A 83 1.10 2.38 0.89
C TYR A 83 0.24 1.26 0.33
N GLN A 84 0.81 0.08 0.13
CA GLN A 84 0.05 -1.08 -0.33
C GLN A 84 -1.05 -1.49 0.66
N ASP A 85 -0.75 -1.44 1.95
CA ASP A 85 -1.75 -1.71 2.98
C ASP A 85 -2.89 -0.69 2.94
N ILE A 86 -2.58 0.59 2.72
CA ILE A 86 -3.60 1.63 2.57
C ILE A 86 -4.54 1.30 1.41
N ILE A 87 -4.00 0.90 0.26
CA ILE A 87 -4.78 0.53 -0.91
C ILE A 87 -5.71 -0.63 -0.57
N ASN A 88 -5.20 -1.67 0.07
CA ASN A 88 -5.99 -2.85 0.40
C ASN A 88 -7.10 -2.53 1.42
N TYR A 89 -6.81 -1.73 2.44
CA TYR A 89 -7.83 -1.30 3.38
C TYR A 89 -8.92 -0.46 2.69
N ALA A 90 -8.52 0.41 1.76
CA ALA A 90 -9.47 1.22 1.01
C ALA A 90 -10.38 0.34 0.13
N ILE A 91 -9.81 -0.68 -0.51
CA ILE A 91 -10.59 -1.63 -1.30
C ILE A 91 -11.57 -2.40 -0.42
N PHE A 92 -11.13 -2.88 0.75
CA PHE A 92 -12.02 -3.57 1.69
C PHE A 92 -13.16 -2.66 2.14
N ALA A 93 -12.87 -1.40 2.42
CA ALA A 93 -13.91 -0.42 2.76
C ALA A 93 -14.91 -0.26 1.61
N LEU A 94 -14.44 -0.16 0.38
CA LEU A 94 -15.30 -0.05 -0.80
C LEU A 94 -16.18 -1.28 -0.97
N ILE A 95 -15.65 -2.47 -0.74
CA ILE A 95 -16.42 -3.72 -0.81
C ILE A 95 -17.53 -3.71 0.25
N ARG A 96 -17.22 -3.22 1.44
CA ARG A 96 -18.15 -3.18 2.56
C ARG A 96 -19.14 -2.02 2.49
N LEU A 97 -18.89 -1.05 1.65
CA LEU A 97 -19.77 0.11 1.49
C LEU A 97 -21.07 -0.28 0.78
#